data_2cabf17c57d15a86f65164bdd9e2a1af
#
_entry.id   2cabf17c57d15a86f65164bdd9e2a1af
#
_cell.length_a   1.000
_cell.length_b   1.000
_cell.length_c   1.000
_cell.angle_alpha   90.00
_cell.angle_beta   90.00
_cell.angle_gamma   90.00
#
_symmetry.space_group_name_H-M   'P 1'
#
loop_
_entity.id
_entity.type
_entity.pdbx_description
1 polymer ?
#
loop_
_entity_poly.entity_id
_entity_poly.type
_entity_poly.pdbx_seq_one_letter_code
_entity_poly.pdbx_strand_id
1 'polypeptide(L)'
;MQNFNYFTYNTMIGMMNRFCSINTDSYNSFFKTKSKNHIVYGDVTLNSLNYINKDIEKYNPNKISLMYCDNDLKQDILNDDTIINNYNISGSYKEEQIISVLDRTYFEPNENNIFMQGKKFKELRGPINKYKDIIKVKNIYQSKNDVIEMIEKWRYMDNGGMKYKWQERAAVDKALVERYCKEQLGEYYIGFAFYIYNDKLKMDECIAYAITMRRPSYLIEEYINRNESIYRPVFNYMNRKVLCKKEYRNLTEYIDWYVFNTLYKQCKINGYIEYDDKNAKIYINWGCSSGGVKWYKEHKWPLYNKQIKYFYNLKKK
;
A
#
# COMPACT_ATOMS: atom_id res chain seq x y z
N MET A 1 -10.36 -14.03 -19.42
CA MET A 1 -9.08 -13.99 -18.65
C MET A 1 -8.06 -12.94 -19.11
N GLN A 2 -8.01 -12.54 -20.38
CA GLN A 2 -7.09 -11.49 -20.88
C GLN A 2 -7.38 -10.07 -20.34
N ASN A 3 -8.63 -9.75 -20.03
CA ASN A 3 -9.01 -8.42 -19.52
C ASN A 3 -8.58 -8.16 -18.07
N PHE A 4 -8.33 -9.20 -17.28
CA PHE A 4 -7.93 -9.08 -15.87
C PHE A 4 -6.50 -8.52 -15.72
N ASN A 5 -5.58 -8.90 -16.63
CA ASN A 5 -4.19 -8.44 -16.62
C ASN A 5 -4.04 -6.97 -17.03
N TYR A 6 -4.88 -6.52 -17.95
CA TYR A 6 -4.88 -5.13 -18.41
C TYR A 6 -5.37 -4.16 -17.34
N PHE A 7 -6.34 -4.62 -16.55
CA PHE A 7 -6.88 -3.83 -15.43
C PHE A 7 -5.87 -3.69 -14.28
N THR A 8 -5.17 -4.77 -13.92
CA THR A 8 -4.13 -4.75 -12.88
C THR A 8 -2.97 -3.82 -13.26
N TYR A 9 -2.57 -3.79 -14.54
CA TYR A 9 -1.56 -2.88 -15.07
C TYR A 9 -2.02 -1.42 -15.01
N ASN A 10 -3.23 -1.14 -15.48
CA ASN A 10 -3.83 0.20 -15.39
C ASN A 10 -4.09 0.64 -13.94
N THR A 11 -4.36 -0.29 -13.02
CA THR A 11 -4.48 -0.04 -11.59
C THR A 11 -3.14 0.36 -10.99
N MET A 12 -2.05 -0.31 -11.36
CA MET A 12 -0.70 0.06 -10.93
C MET A 12 -0.25 1.40 -11.53
N ILE A 13 -0.55 1.68 -12.80
CA ILE A 13 -0.34 3.01 -13.40
C ILE A 13 -1.21 4.06 -12.70
N GLY A 14 -2.44 3.71 -12.35
CA GLY A 14 -3.32 4.53 -11.52
C GLY A 14 -2.71 4.80 -10.13
N MET A 15 -2.12 3.80 -9.49
CA MET A 15 -1.37 3.97 -8.24
C MET A 15 -0.16 4.88 -8.41
N MET A 16 0.57 4.77 -9.51
CA MET A 16 1.70 5.65 -9.82
C MET A 16 1.26 7.10 -10.06
N ASN A 17 0.10 7.29 -10.69
CA ASN A 17 -0.51 8.60 -10.85
C ASN A 17 -1.17 9.14 -9.56
N ARG A 18 -1.38 8.31 -8.52
CA ARG A 18 -1.87 8.71 -7.18
C ARG A 18 -0.99 9.76 -6.52
N PHE A 19 0.30 9.75 -6.78
CA PHE A 19 1.21 10.77 -6.29
C PHE A 19 0.84 12.19 -6.78
N CYS A 20 -0.04 12.34 -7.78
CA CYS A 20 -0.30 13.63 -8.44
C CYS A 20 -1.56 14.37 -8.00
N SER A 21 -2.45 13.76 -7.25
CA SER A 21 -3.73 14.41 -6.95
C SER A 21 -4.30 14.05 -5.57
N ILE A 22 -3.48 14.18 -4.55
CA ILE A 22 -4.00 14.25 -3.18
C ILE A 22 -4.58 15.65 -3.04
N ASN A 23 -5.89 15.77 -3.20
CA ASN A 23 -6.60 16.95 -2.78
C ASN A 23 -6.65 16.89 -1.25
N THR A 24 -5.84 17.71 -0.59
CA THR A 24 -5.57 17.68 0.85
C THR A 24 -6.69 18.31 1.69
N ASP A 25 -7.80 18.72 1.08
CA ASP A 25 -8.78 19.60 1.74
C ASP A 25 -9.89 18.89 2.53
N SER A 26 -9.85 17.58 2.68
CA SER A 26 -10.75 16.92 3.64
C SER A 26 -10.38 15.45 3.89
N TYR A 27 -10.78 14.92 5.03
CA TYR A 27 -10.71 13.52 5.48
C TYR A 27 -11.32 12.46 4.52
N ASN A 28 -11.72 12.83 3.33
CA ASN A 28 -12.23 11.99 2.25
C ASN A 28 -11.22 11.90 1.11
N SER A 29 -10.12 11.19 1.34
CA SER A 29 -9.08 11.01 0.33
C SER A 29 -9.47 9.99 -0.72
N PHE A 30 -10.17 10.41 -1.76
CA PHE A 30 -10.20 9.63 -2.99
C PHE A 30 -9.05 10.07 -3.91
N PHE A 31 -8.51 9.13 -4.66
CA PHE A 31 -7.52 9.48 -5.67
C PHE A 31 -8.13 9.48 -7.06
N LYS A 32 -7.61 10.35 -7.89
CA LYS A 32 -8.02 10.52 -9.27
C LYS A 32 -6.83 10.48 -10.20
N THR A 33 -6.92 9.73 -11.28
CA THR A 33 -5.97 9.82 -12.40
C THR A 33 -6.72 10.13 -13.68
N LYS A 34 -6.13 10.94 -14.54
CA LYS A 34 -6.73 11.32 -15.81
C LYS A 34 -5.77 11.01 -16.95
N SER A 35 -6.22 10.21 -17.89
CA SER A 35 -5.68 10.17 -19.25
C SER A 35 -6.65 10.87 -20.21
N LYS A 36 -6.25 11.08 -21.47
CA LYS A 36 -7.02 11.88 -22.45
C LYS A 36 -8.51 11.52 -22.51
N ASN A 37 -8.88 10.23 -22.36
CA ASN A 37 -10.25 9.74 -22.51
C ASN A 37 -10.71 8.82 -21.39
N HIS A 38 -9.91 8.66 -20.31
CA HIS A 38 -10.18 7.73 -19.23
C HIS A 38 -9.82 8.37 -17.88
N ILE A 39 -10.77 8.37 -16.96
CA ILE A 39 -10.56 8.80 -15.58
C ILE A 39 -10.69 7.60 -14.66
N VAL A 40 -9.77 7.46 -13.71
CA VAL A 40 -9.80 6.42 -12.67
C VAL A 40 -9.93 7.11 -11.32
N TYR A 41 -10.90 6.70 -10.55
CA TYR A 41 -11.11 7.12 -9.16
C TYR A 41 -10.89 5.92 -8.25
N GLY A 42 -10.29 6.13 -7.10
CA GLY A 42 -10.09 5.09 -6.10
C GLY A 42 -10.44 5.56 -4.71
N ASP A 43 -10.74 4.60 -3.83
CA ASP A 43 -11.31 4.83 -2.50
C ASP A 43 -12.62 5.66 -2.60
N VAL A 44 -13.48 5.24 -3.53
CA VAL A 44 -14.73 5.95 -3.85
C VAL A 44 -15.72 5.73 -2.73
N THR A 45 -16.22 6.85 -2.18
CA THR A 45 -17.26 6.91 -1.16
C THR A 45 -18.49 7.65 -1.70
N LEU A 46 -19.61 7.63 -0.99
CA LEU A 46 -20.80 8.39 -1.35
C LEU A 46 -20.49 9.88 -1.57
N ASN A 47 -19.68 10.46 -0.69
CA ASN A 47 -19.27 11.86 -0.81
C ASN A 47 -18.43 12.15 -2.07
N SER A 48 -17.76 11.13 -2.61
CA SER A 48 -16.97 11.27 -3.85
C SER A 48 -17.82 11.38 -5.10
N LEU A 49 -19.07 10.89 -5.10
CA LEU A 49 -19.95 10.87 -6.29
C LEU A 49 -20.19 12.29 -6.81
N ASN A 50 -20.40 13.27 -5.94
CA ASN A 50 -20.58 14.65 -6.35
C ASN A 50 -19.38 15.23 -7.12
N TYR A 51 -18.15 14.83 -6.75
CA TYR A 51 -16.93 15.23 -7.48
C TYR A 51 -16.81 14.49 -8.82
N ILE A 52 -17.17 13.20 -8.83
CA ILE A 52 -17.18 12.38 -10.04
C ILE A 52 -18.14 12.98 -11.05
N ASN A 53 -19.35 13.37 -10.63
CA ASN A 53 -20.35 13.98 -11.50
C ASN A 53 -19.88 15.32 -12.09
N LYS A 54 -19.29 16.21 -11.28
CA LYS A 54 -18.67 17.46 -11.77
C LYS A 54 -17.57 17.19 -12.79
N ASP A 55 -16.78 16.14 -12.60
CA ASP A 55 -15.73 15.76 -13.55
C ASP A 55 -16.31 15.15 -14.84
N ILE A 56 -17.40 14.39 -14.76
CA ILE A 56 -18.13 13.88 -15.92
C ILE A 56 -18.61 15.05 -16.78
N GLU A 57 -19.28 16.02 -16.18
CA GLU A 57 -19.75 17.23 -16.86
C GLU A 57 -18.60 18.02 -17.48
N LYS A 58 -17.51 18.22 -16.75
CA LYS A 58 -16.38 19.04 -17.19
C LYS A 58 -15.53 18.39 -18.29
N TYR A 59 -15.29 17.09 -18.20
CA TYR A 59 -14.30 16.41 -19.03
C TYR A 59 -14.91 15.43 -20.04
N ASN A 60 -16.15 15.03 -19.83
CA ASN A 60 -16.91 14.11 -20.69
C ASN A 60 -16.07 12.87 -21.12
N PRO A 61 -15.48 12.10 -20.18
CA PRO A 61 -14.56 11.03 -20.53
C PRO A 61 -15.29 9.86 -21.20
N ASN A 62 -14.62 9.15 -22.11
CA ASN A 62 -15.18 7.95 -22.75
C ASN A 62 -15.24 6.75 -21.80
N LYS A 63 -14.39 6.75 -20.77
CA LYS A 63 -14.32 5.65 -19.80
C LYS A 63 -14.04 6.20 -18.39
N ILE A 64 -14.70 5.59 -17.42
CA ILE A 64 -14.46 5.84 -15.99
C ILE A 64 -14.25 4.49 -15.32
N SER A 65 -13.25 4.41 -14.44
CA SER A 65 -13.08 3.27 -13.54
C SER A 65 -13.22 3.73 -12.10
N LEU A 66 -14.14 3.12 -11.36
CA LEU A 66 -14.35 3.32 -9.93
C LEU A 66 -13.74 2.15 -9.20
N MET A 67 -12.83 2.41 -8.28
CA MET A 67 -12.02 1.40 -7.60
C MET A 67 -12.14 1.52 -6.08
N TYR A 68 -12.08 0.38 -5.41
CA TYR A 68 -12.18 0.28 -3.94
C TYR A 68 -13.48 0.87 -3.38
N CYS A 69 -14.58 0.72 -4.13
CA CYS A 69 -15.91 1.14 -3.71
C CYS A 69 -16.42 0.25 -2.58
N ASP A 70 -17.09 0.84 -1.60
CA ASP A 70 -17.79 0.10 -0.56
C ASP A 70 -19.06 -0.58 -1.13
N ASN A 71 -19.55 -1.61 -0.42
CA ASN A 71 -20.72 -2.37 -0.87
C ASN A 71 -21.97 -1.49 -1.04
N ASP A 72 -22.15 -0.56 -0.12
CA ASP A 72 -23.34 0.31 -0.05
C ASP A 72 -23.37 1.29 -1.23
N LEU A 73 -22.20 1.65 -1.77
CA LEU A 73 -22.08 2.57 -2.89
C LEU A 73 -22.62 2.01 -4.21
N LYS A 74 -22.83 0.69 -4.31
CA LYS A 74 -23.34 0.07 -5.54
C LYS A 74 -24.68 0.62 -5.97
N GLN A 75 -25.62 0.75 -5.04
CA GLN A 75 -26.96 1.26 -5.33
C GLN A 75 -26.92 2.74 -5.69
N ASP A 76 -26.07 3.52 -5.00
CA ASP A 76 -25.94 4.95 -5.29
C ASP A 76 -25.37 5.18 -6.69
N ILE A 77 -24.35 4.40 -7.11
CA ILE A 77 -23.82 4.45 -8.49
C ILE A 77 -24.88 4.05 -9.51
N LEU A 78 -25.67 3.02 -9.21
CA LEU A 78 -26.74 2.52 -10.12
C LEU A 78 -27.94 3.45 -10.20
N ASN A 79 -28.13 4.32 -9.23
CA ASN A 79 -29.25 5.28 -9.16
C ASN A 79 -28.81 6.72 -9.47
N ASP A 80 -27.53 6.96 -9.71
CA ASP A 80 -27.01 8.29 -10.01
C ASP A 80 -27.36 8.69 -11.46
N ASP A 81 -28.22 9.67 -11.63
CA ASP A 81 -28.73 10.12 -12.94
C ASP A 81 -27.60 10.55 -13.89
N THR A 82 -26.54 11.20 -13.40
CA THR A 82 -25.42 11.61 -14.22
C THR A 82 -24.67 10.41 -14.77
N ILE A 83 -24.49 9.38 -13.94
CA ILE A 83 -23.80 8.14 -14.34
C ILE A 83 -24.70 7.33 -15.28
N ILE A 84 -25.93 7.02 -14.86
CA ILE A 84 -26.81 6.12 -15.63
C ILE A 84 -27.24 6.70 -16.97
N ASN A 85 -27.40 8.02 -17.10
CA ASN A 85 -27.79 8.64 -18.36
C ASN A 85 -26.66 8.67 -19.38
N ASN A 86 -25.40 8.78 -18.93
CA ASN A 86 -24.24 8.96 -19.80
C ASN A 86 -23.40 7.70 -20.00
N TYR A 87 -23.47 6.71 -19.09
CA TYR A 87 -22.58 5.55 -19.08
C TYR A 87 -23.32 4.23 -18.91
N ASN A 88 -22.76 3.18 -19.48
CA ASN A 88 -23.11 1.78 -19.21
C ASN A 88 -22.06 1.16 -18.30
N ILE A 89 -22.47 0.32 -17.34
CA ILE A 89 -21.55 -0.51 -16.58
C ILE A 89 -21.04 -1.62 -17.50
N SER A 90 -19.80 -1.51 -17.96
CA SER A 90 -19.18 -2.45 -18.89
C SER A 90 -18.48 -3.63 -18.21
N GLY A 91 -18.35 -3.58 -16.90
CA GLY A 91 -17.80 -4.67 -16.10
C GLY A 91 -17.72 -4.30 -14.62
N SER A 92 -17.87 -5.32 -13.77
CA SER A 92 -17.66 -5.20 -12.33
C SER A 92 -16.97 -6.44 -11.77
N TYR A 93 -16.18 -6.28 -10.71
CA TYR A 93 -15.64 -7.38 -9.93
C TYR A 93 -15.45 -6.94 -8.48
N LYS A 94 -15.18 -7.89 -7.59
CA LYS A 94 -14.93 -7.64 -6.18
C LYS A 94 -13.63 -8.29 -5.72
N GLU A 95 -12.98 -7.66 -4.76
CA GLU A 95 -11.78 -8.19 -4.09
C GLU A 95 -11.86 -7.97 -2.58
N GLU A 96 -11.17 -8.81 -1.81
CA GLU A 96 -11.03 -8.61 -0.38
C GLU A 96 -9.83 -7.70 -0.10
N GLN A 97 -10.08 -6.60 0.58
CA GLN A 97 -9.07 -5.75 1.17
C GLN A 97 -8.75 -6.27 2.57
N ILE A 98 -7.45 -6.41 2.87
CA ILE A 98 -6.98 -6.95 4.14
C ILE A 98 -6.42 -5.82 5.00
N ILE A 99 -6.89 -5.72 6.23
CA ILE A 99 -6.40 -4.76 7.23
C ILE A 99 -5.84 -5.55 8.42
N SER A 100 -4.59 -5.27 8.79
CA SER A 100 -3.94 -5.79 9.98
C SER A 100 -3.89 -4.74 11.08
N VAL A 101 -3.91 -5.18 12.35
CA VAL A 101 -3.75 -4.33 13.53
C VAL A 101 -2.45 -4.71 14.25
N LEU A 102 -1.63 -3.72 14.54
CA LEU A 102 -0.33 -3.89 15.18
C LEU A 102 -0.30 -3.05 16.45
N ASP A 103 -0.30 -3.70 17.60
CA ASP A 103 -0.19 -3.06 18.89
C ASP A 103 1.30 -2.79 19.26
N ARG A 104 1.52 -2.06 20.35
CA ARG A 104 2.87 -1.68 20.83
C ARG A 104 3.81 -2.86 21.01
N THR A 105 3.30 -4.09 21.29
CA THR A 105 4.14 -5.27 21.52
C THR A 105 4.92 -5.73 20.29
N TYR A 106 4.54 -5.27 19.10
CA TYR A 106 5.29 -5.47 17.85
C TYR A 106 6.50 -4.53 17.73
N PHE A 107 6.56 -3.44 18.52
CA PHE A 107 7.52 -2.35 18.31
C PHE A 107 8.32 -1.99 19.57
N GLU A 108 7.81 -2.30 20.74
CA GLU A 108 8.39 -1.94 22.03
C GLU A 108 8.71 -3.18 22.86
N PRO A 109 9.83 -3.19 23.60
CA PRO A 109 10.09 -4.23 24.58
C PRO A 109 9.07 -4.13 25.71
N ASN A 110 8.82 -5.25 26.39
CA ASN A 110 8.02 -5.27 27.61
C ASN A 110 8.81 -4.74 28.83
N GLU A 111 8.18 -4.74 30.00
CA GLU A 111 8.77 -4.30 31.27
C GLU A 111 10.08 -5.04 31.63
N ASN A 112 10.25 -6.27 31.15
CA ASN A 112 11.48 -7.06 31.33
C ASN A 112 12.48 -6.86 30.19
N ASN A 113 12.33 -5.81 29.39
CA ASN A 113 13.16 -5.52 28.22
C ASN A 113 13.17 -6.64 27.16
N ILE A 114 12.10 -7.43 27.07
CA ILE A 114 11.95 -8.51 26.11
C ILE A 114 11.09 -8.04 24.95
N PHE A 115 11.67 -8.10 23.75
CA PHE A 115 11.01 -7.72 22.50
C PHE A 115 10.20 -8.88 21.92
N MET A 116 8.96 -8.63 21.49
CA MET A 116 8.05 -9.60 20.86
C MET A 116 7.96 -10.92 21.66
N GLN A 117 7.62 -10.86 22.94
CA GLN A 117 7.50 -12.04 23.78
C GLN A 117 6.31 -12.93 23.41
N GLY A 118 6.52 -14.27 23.45
CA GLY A 118 5.46 -15.28 23.29
C GLY A 118 5.46 -16.01 21.94
N LYS A 119 4.61 -17.06 21.87
CA LYS A 119 4.56 -17.96 20.69
C LYS A 119 4.07 -17.25 19.42
N LYS A 120 3.15 -16.27 19.56
CA LYS A 120 2.60 -15.51 18.41
C LYS A 120 3.65 -14.79 17.59
N PHE A 121 4.78 -14.45 18.20
CA PHE A 121 5.88 -13.73 17.53
C PHE A 121 7.00 -14.62 16.99
N LYS A 122 6.95 -15.94 17.18
CA LYS A 122 8.06 -16.85 16.81
C LYS A 122 8.47 -16.70 15.36
N GLU A 123 7.49 -16.60 14.46
CA GLU A 123 7.75 -16.51 13.02
C GLU A 123 8.27 -15.14 12.56
N LEU A 124 8.02 -14.07 13.32
CA LEU A 124 8.53 -12.72 13.03
C LEU A 124 9.89 -12.47 13.70
N ARG A 125 10.06 -12.91 14.96
CA ARG A 125 11.31 -12.72 15.71
C ARG A 125 12.53 -13.29 15.00
N GLY A 126 12.39 -14.50 14.43
CA GLY A 126 13.50 -15.15 13.72
C GLY A 126 14.06 -14.29 12.59
N PRO A 127 13.23 -13.91 11.61
CA PRO A 127 13.63 -12.99 10.54
C PRO A 127 14.20 -11.65 11.04
N ILE A 128 13.53 -11.01 12.01
CA ILE A 128 13.96 -9.73 12.55
C ILE A 128 15.34 -9.85 13.20
N ASN A 129 15.56 -10.83 14.06
CA ASN A 129 16.85 -11.05 14.70
C ASN A 129 17.95 -11.43 13.70
N LYS A 130 17.60 -12.16 12.62
CA LYS A 130 18.54 -12.50 11.56
C LYS A 130 19.06 -11.28 10.82
N TYR A 131 18.18 -10.31 10.54
CA TYR A 131 18.48 -9.25 9.59
C TYR A 131 18.80 -7.88 10.23
N LYS A 132 18.34 -7.63 11.48
CA LYS A 132 18.44 -6.32 12.13
C LYS A 132 19.87 -5.78 12.24
N ASP A 133 20.86 -6.67 12.39
CA ASP A 133 22.26 -6.30 12.61
C ASP A 133 23.10 -6.34 11.32
N ILE A 134 22.60 -6.97 10.25
CA ILE A 134 23.34 -7.14 8.99
C ILE A 134 22.77 -6.30 7.84
N ILE A 135 21.52 -5.87 7.93
CA ILE A 135 20.89 -5.01 6.92
C ILE A 135 21.16 -3.54 7.25
N LYS A 136 21.76 -2.84 6.30
CA LYS A 136 21.84 -1.38 6.31
C LYS A 136 20.66 -0.80 5.57
N VAL A 137 19.99 0.19 6.18
CA VAL A 137 18.83 0.84 5.58
C VAL A 137 19.18 2.28 5.23
N LYS A 138 18.89 2.69 4.00
CA LYS A 138 19.07 4.05 3.51
C LYS A 138 17.74 4.59 2.96
N ASN A 139 17.62 5.91 2.87
CA ASN A 139 16.50 6.54 2.19
C ASN A 139 16.64 6.33 0.67
N ILE A 140 15.53 6.07 -0.02
CA ILE A 140 15.50 5.89 -1.48
C ILE A 140 16.05 7.12 -2.22
N TYR A 141 15.86 8.34 -1.73
CA TYR A 141 16.45 9.53 -2.34
C TYR A 141 17.97 9.43 -2.53
N GLN A 142 18.65 8.88 -1.54
CA GLN A 142 20.11 8.68 -1.56
C GLN A 142 20.53 7.43 -2.34
N SER A 143 19.58 6.55 -2.62
CA SER A 143 19.81 5.20 -3.15
C SER A 143 19.09 4.95 -4.47
N LYS A 144 18.62 6.00 -5.13
CA LYS A 144 17.78 5.90 -6.34
C LYS A 144 18.36 4.96 -7.39
N ASN A 145 19.63 5.16 -7.73
CA ASN A 145 20.29 4.39 -8.80
C ASN A 145 20.46 2.91 -8.40
N ASP A 146 20.85 2.65 -7.14
CA ASP A 146 21.01 1.29 -6.62
C ASP A 146 19.67 0.53 -6.61
N VAL A 147 18.58 1.22 -6.23
CA VAL A 147 17.23 0.63 -6.26
C VAL A 147 16.79 0.34 -7.69
N ILE A 148 17.04 1.24 -8.64
CA ILE A 148 16.73 1.02 -10.06
C ILE A 148 17.52 -0.17 -10.60
N GLU A 149 18.82 -0.25 -10.30
CA GLU A 149 19.66 -1.38 -10.69
C GLU A 149 19.15 -2.70 -10.08
N MET A 150 18.77 -2.67 -8.81
CA MET A 150 18.18 -3.83 -8.14
C MET A 150 16.87 -4.27 -8.83
N ILE A 151 15.99 -3.34 -9.24
CA ILE A 151 14.76 -3.65 -9.97
C ILE A 151 15.08 -4.27 -11.34
N GLU A 152 16.09 -3.77 -12.04
CA GLU A 152 16.53 -4.35 -13.31
C GLU A 152 17.10 -5.76 -13.12
N LYS A 153 17.90 -6.01 -12.09
CA LYS A 153 18.36 -7.37 -11.72
C LYS A 153 17.18 -8.28 -11.36
N TRP A 154 16.23 -7.79 -10.55
CA TRP A 154 15.05 -8.53 -10.11
C TRP A 154 14.23 -9.07 -11.29
N ARG A 155 14.12 -8.35 -12.37
CA ARG A 155 13.39 -8.73 -13.57
C ARG A 155 13.91 -10.01 -14.24
N TYR A 156 15.17 -10.36 -14.02
CA TYR A 156 15.81 -11.56 -14.56
C TYR A 156 15.91 -12.71 -13.55
N MET A 157 15.61 -12.45 -12.28
CA MET A 157 15.68 -13.46 -11.23
C MET A 157 14.47 -14.40 -11.28
N ASP A 158 14.71 -15.69 -10.93
CA ASP A 158 13.64 -16.68 -10.77
C ASP A 158 12.93 -16.50 -9.43
N ASN A 159 11.96 -15.59 -9.39
CA ASN A 159 11.12 -15.33 -8.20
C ASN A 159 9.79 -16.10 -8.22
N GLY A 160 9.62 -17.07 -9.14
CA GLY A 160 8.38 -17.81 -9.40
C GLY A 160 7.34 -16.97 -10.19
N GLY A 161 6.63 -17.57 -11.12
CA GLY A 161 5.60 -16.93 -11.95
C GLY A 161 6.01 -16.70 -13.41
N MET A 162 5.18 -15.98 -14.17
CA MET A 162 5.37 -15.82 -15.62
C MET A 162 6.35 -14.67 -15.92
N LYS A 163 7.47 -14.96 -16.60
CA LYS A 163 8.57 -14.01 -16.91
C LYS A 163 8.11 -12.69 -17.55
N TYR A 164 7.16 -12.71 -18.49
CA TYR A 164 6.70 -11.49 -19.17
C TYR A 164 6.02 -10.49 -18.24
N LYS A 165 5.30 -10.96 -17.20
CA LYS A 165 4.67 -10.09 -16.21
C LYS A 165 5.69 -9.37 -15.32
N TRP A 166 6.89 -9.88 -15.22
CA TRP A 166 7.94 -9.28 -14.40
C TRP A 166 8.61 -8.11 -15.09
N GLN A 167 8.73 -8.16 -16.42
CA GLN A 167 9.24 -7.03 -17.19
C GLN A 167 8.32 -5.80 -17.05
N GLU A 168 7.00 -6.03 -17.18
CA GLU A 168 6.01 -4.97 -16.98
C GLU A 168 6.03 -4.43 -15.53
N ARG A 169 6.11 -5.32 -14.55
CA ARG A 169 6.20 -4.92 -13.13
C ARG A 169 7.48 -4.16 -12.83
N ALA A 170 8.61 -4.57 -13.37
CA ALA A 170 9.87 -3.86 -13.18
C ALA A 170 9.82 -2.45 -13.78
N ALA A 171 9.21 -2.27 -14.96
CA ALA A 171 9.03 -0.96 -15.56
C ALA A 171 8.16 -0.04 -14.68
N VAL A 172 7.08 -0.57 -14.11
CA VAL A 172 6.20 0.15 -13.19
C VAL A 172 6.93 0.54 -11.90
N ASP A 173 7.66 -0.41 -11.30
CA ASP A 173 8.41 -0.16 -10.08
C ASP A 173 9.52 0.88 -10.28
N LYS A 174 10.22 0.80 -11.41
CA LYS A 174 11.23 1.79 -11.80
C LYS A 174 10.63 3.18 -11.93
N ALA A 175 9.53 3.30 -12.67
CA ALA A 175 8.84 4.57 -12.84
C ALA A 175 8.30 5.12 -11.51
N LEU A 176 7.86 4.26 -10.58
CA LEU A 176 7.47 4.66 -9.23
C LEU A 176 8.64 5.28 -8.45
N VAL A 177 9.80 4.63 -8.45
CA VAL A 177 11.01 5.11 -7.77
C VAL A 177 11.51 6.41 -8.39
N GLU A 178 11.57 6.49 -9.73
CA GLU A 178 11.96 7.71 -10.44
C GLU A 178 11.08 8.89 -10.09
N ARG A 179 9.78 8.67 -10.05
CA ARG A 179 8.79 9.68 -9.73
C ARG A 179 8.87 10.10 -8.27
N TYR A 180 8.97 9.13 -7.35
CA TYR A 180 9.15 9.41 -5.93
C TYR A 180 10.32 10.37 -5.70
N CYS A 181 11.44 10.12 -6.36
CA CYS A 181 12.63 10.96 -6.23
C CYS A 181 12.50 12.31 -6.95
N LYS A 182 11.89 12.34 -8.14
CA LYS A 182 11.75 13.56 -8.95
C LYS A 182 10.81 14.59 -8.33
N GLU A 183 9.68 14.12 -7.80
CA GLU A 183 8.63 14.97 -7.25
C GLU A 183 8.81 15.28 -5.76
N GLN A 184 9.91 14.81 -5.15
CA GLN A 184 10.24 15.00 -3.74
C GLN A 184 9.09 14.66 -2.78
N LEU A 185 8.43 13.54 -3.03
CA LEU A 185 7.22 13.10 -2.35
C LEU A 185 7.41 12.69 -0.87
N GLY A 186 8.56 13.00 -0.26
CA GLY A 186 8.90 12.61 1.12
C GLY A 186 7.98 13.16 2.22
N GLU A 187 7.17 14.16 1.89
CA GLU A 187 6.14 14.66 2.81
C GLU A 187 5.00 13.66 3.00
N TYR A 188 4.60 12.97 1.93
CA TYR A 188 3.45 12.05 1.92
C TYR A 188 3.84 10.60 2.03
N TYR A 189 5.05 10.26 1.60
CA TYR A 189 5.54 8.89 1.49
C TYR A 189 6.91 8.75 2.12
N ILE A 190 7.21 7.53 2.56
CA ILE A 190 8.54 7.15 3.04
C ILE A 190 9.05 5.98 2.22
N GLY A 191 10.29 6.09 1.76
CA GLY A 191 10.94 5.08 0.94
C GLY A 191 12.26 4.64 1.52
N PHE A 192 12.48 3.31 1.57
CA PHE A 192 13.67 2.66 2.11
C PHE A 192 14.32 1.77 1.07
N ALA A 193 15.65 1.79 1.03
CA ALA A 193 16.49 0.84 0.34
C ALA A 193 17.25 0.00 1.37
N PHE A 194 17.29 -1.31 1.16
CA PHE A 194 17.87 -2.28 2.09
C PHE A 194 19.10 -2.91 1.46
N TYR A 195 20.23 -2.86 2.19
CA TYR A 195 21.53 -3.30 1.73
C TYR A 195 22.08 -4.41 2.59
N ILE A 196 22.79 -5.33 1.96
CA ILE A 196 23.62 -6.33 2.65
C ILE A 196 25.03 -6.26 2.10
N TYR A 197 26.02 -6.53 2.94
CA TYR A 197 27.39 -6.64 2.47
C TYR A 197 27.56 -7.89 1.61
N ASN A 198 28.00 -7.70 0.37
CA ASN A 198 28.27 -8.77 -0.57
C ASN A 198 29.77 -9.09 -0.59
N ASP A 199 30.15 -10.23 -0.03
CA ASP A 199 31.57 -10.65 0.08
C ASP A 199 32.27 -10.80 -1.27
N LYS A 200 31.54 -11.18 -2.32
CA LYS A 200 32.09 -11.35 -3.67
C LYS A 200 32.40 -10.00 -4.32
N LEU A 201 31.51 -9.02 -4.13
CA LEU A 201 31.65 -7.68 -4.68
C LEU A 201 32.47 -6.75 -3.77
N LYS A 202 32.73 -7.15 -2.52
CA LYS A 202 33.40 -6.35 -1.49
C LYS A 202 32.73 -5.00 -1.24
N MET A 203 31.41 -4.95 -1.38
CA MET A 203 30.58 -3.74 -1.20
C MET A 203 29.17 -4.06 -0.72
N ASP A 204 28.49 -3.03 -0.22
CA ASP A 204 27.07 -3.12 0.11
C ASP A 204 26.24 -3.22 -1.17
N GLU A 205 25.43 -4.27 -1.31
CA GLU A 205 24.52 -4.47 -2.43
C GLU A 205 23.08 -4.16 -2.01
N CYS A 206 22.34 -3.39 -2.83
CA CYS A 206 20.92 -3.15 -2.64
C CYS A 206 20.14 -4.40 -3.00
N ILE A 207 19.47 -5.01 -2.02
CA ILE A 207 18.76 -6.29 -2.19
C ILE A 207 17.24 -6.15 -2.07
N ALA A 208 16.76 -5.00 -1.62
CA ALA A 208 15.33 -4.76 -1.50
C ALA A 208 15.02 -3.24 -1.42
N TYR A 209 13.76 -2.91 -1.68
CA TYR A 209 13.22 -1.60 -1.37
C TYR A 209 11.77 -1.70 -0.87
N ALA A 210 11.32 -0.66 -0.18
CA ALA A 210 9.93 -0.48 0.20
C ALA A 210 9.52 0.99 0.11
N ILE A 211 8.30 1.25 -0.35
CA ILE A 211 7.68 2.58 -0.33
C ILE A 211 6.30 2.43 0.32
N THR A 212 5.97 3.30 1.26
CA THR A 212 4.68 3.33 1.93
C THR A 212 4.21 4.75 2.17
N MET A 213 2.92 4.94 2.47
CA MET A 213 2.42 6.24 2.89
C MET A 213 2.98 6.59 4.26
N ARG A 214 3.43 7.84 4.42
CA ARG A 214 3.93 8.40 5.67
C ARG A 214 2.80 8.92 6.54
N ARG A 215 1.78 9.49 5.92
CA ARG A 215 0.58 10.01 6.60
C ARG A 215 -0.49 8.94 6.63
N PRO A 216 -1.30 8.86 7.69
CA PRO A 216 -2.45 7.98 7.71
C PRO A 216 -3.40 8.29 6.54
N SER A 217 -3.94 7.25 5.92
CA SER A 217 -4.94 7.38 4.85
C SER A 217 -6.29 7.81 5.42
N TYR A 218 -6.60 7.30 6.60
CA TYR A 218 -7.80 7.63 7.39
C TYR A 218 -7.58 7.21 8.85
N LEU A 219 -8.53 7.53 9.70
CA LEU A 219 -8.55 7.14 11.12
C LEU A 219 -9.70 6.17 11.35
N ILE A 220 -9.45 5.13 12.16
CA ILE A 220 -10.49 4.25 12.70
C ILE A 220 -10.85 4.75 14.09
N GLU A 221 -12.14 4.97 14.34
CA GLU A 221 -12.67 5.25 15.66
C GLU A 221 -12.81 3.94 16.46
N GLU A 222 -12.15 3.86 17.60
CA GLU A 222 -12.29 2.77 18.56
C GLU A 222 -12.96 3.29 19.83
N TYR A 223 -14.01 2.61 20.28
CA TYR A 223 -14.67 2.93 21.55
C TYR A 223 -13.89 2.28 22.70
N ILE A 224 -13.37 3.11 23.61
CA ILE A 224 -12.71 2.64 24.84
C ILE A 224 -13.76 2.39 25.91
N ASN A 225 -14.74 3.28 26.03
CA ASN A 225 -15.87 3.24 26.95
C ASN A 225 -17.14 3.69 26.22
N ARG A 226 -18.30 3.61 26.90
CA ARG A 226 -19.59 4.03 26.32
C ARG A 226 -19.62 5.47 25.80
N ASN A 227 -18.78 6.35 26.32
CA ASN A 227 -18.77 7.80 25.99
C ASN A 227 -17.39 8.29 25.52
N GLU A 228 -16.41 7.41 25.36
CA GLU A 228 -15.05 7.78 24.96
C GLU A 228 -14.63 6.99 23.74
N SER A 229 -14.19 7.67 22.72
CA SER A 229 -13.58 7.05 21.54
C SER A 229 -12.17 7.59 21.31
N ILE A 230 -11.35 6.79 20.69
CA ILE A 230 -10.00 7.15 20.27
C ILE A 230 -9.84 6.88 18.77
N TYR A 231 -9.12 7.75 18.09
CA TYR A 231 -8.87 7.59 16.66
C TYR A 231 -7.52 6.93 16.41
N ARG A 232 -7.51 5.86 15.64
CA ARG A 232 -6.32 5.06 15.31
C ARG A 232 -5.90 5.22 13.85
N PRO A 233 -4.61 5.45 13.58
CA PRO A 233 -4.13 5.70 12.22
C PRO A 233 -4.10 4.42 11.37
N VAL A 234 -4.59 4.54 10.13
CA VAL A 234 -4.53 3.50 9.10
C VAL A 234 -3.58 3.93 7.99
N PHE A 235 -2.59 3.10 7.68
CA PHE A 235 -1.61 3.35 6.62
C PHE A 235 -1.83 2.39 5.45
N ASN A 236 -1.89 2.93 4.25
CA ASN A 236 -1.87 2.11 3.04
C ASN A 236 -0.42 1.66 2.77
N TYR A 237 -0.21 0.34 2.77
CA TYR A 237 1.06 -0.25 2.39
C TYR A 237 1.16 -0.33 0.87
N MET A 238 2.13 0.35 0.28
CA MET A 238 2.13 0.57 -1.16
C MET A 238 2.89 -0.49 -1.93
N ASN A 239 4.21 -0.57 -1.75
CA ASN A 239 5.03 -1.46 -2.58
C ASN A 239 6.33 -1.85 -1.89
N ARG A 240 6.77 -3.08 -2.13
CA ARG A 240 8.09 -3.58 -1.79
C ARG A 240 8.56 -4.66 -2.77
N LYS A 241 9.87 -4.78 -2.95
CA LYS A 241 10.51 -5.86 -3.69
C LYS A 241 11.73 -6.37 -2.95
N VAL A 242 11.98 -7.66 -3.09
CA VAL A 242 13.20 -8.34 -2.66
C VAL A 242 13.84 -8.95 -3.88
N LEU A 243 15.15 -8.75 -4.08
CA LEU A 243 15.89 -9.14 -5.26
C LEU A 243 15.75 -10.65 -5.55
N CYS A 244 16.05 -11.50 -4.58
CA CYS A 244 15.92 -12.94 -4.69
C CYS A 244 15.33 -13.55 -3.41
N LYS A 245 14.07 -14.01 -3.45
CA LYS A 245 13.40 -14.57 -2.28
C LYS A 245 13.99 -15.89 -1.80
N LYS A 246 14.61 -16.67 -2.69
CA LYS A 246 15.25 -17.95 -2.33
C LYS A 246 16.52 -17.70 -1.52
N GLU A 247 17.30 -16.72 -1.90
CA GLU A 247 18.55 -16.34 -1.25
C GLU A 247 18.30 -15.60 0.06
N TYR A 248 17.40 -14.62 0.02
CA TYR A 248 17.04 -13.78 1.18
C TYR A 248 15.75 -14.25 1.84
N ARG A 249 15.77 -15.51 2.29
CA ARG A 249 14.59 -16.14 2.90
C ARG A 249 14.10 -15.35 4.12
N ASN A 250 12.81 -15.06 4.14
CA ASN A 250 12.11 -14.31 5.20
C ASN A 250 12.58 -12.83 5.37
N LEU A 251 13.32 -12.28 4.42
CA LEU A 251 13.68 -10.84 4.44
C LEU A 251 12.42 -9.96 4.33
N THR A 252 11.38 -10.45 3.68
CA THR A 252 10.11 -9.75 3.53
C THR A 252 9.49 -9.38 4.89
N GLU A 253 9.52 -10.29 5.86
CA GLU A 253 9.00 -10.08 7.22
C GLU A 253 9.80 -9.01 7.97
N TYR A 254 11.12 -8.99 7.80
CA TYR A 254 11.96 -7.94 8.37
C TYR A 254 11.67 -6.57 7.76
N ILE A 255 11.53 -6.49 6.43
CA ILE A 255 11.23 -5.24 5.72
C ILE A 255 9.88 -4.68 6.18
N ASP A 256 8.83 -5.52 6.21
CA ASP A 256 7.51 -5.10 6.66
C ASP A 256 7.56 -4.60 8.10
N TRP A 257 8.21 -5.34 8.99
CA TRP A 257 8.38 -4.92 10.38
C TRP A 257 9.14 -3.58 10.49
N TYR A 258 10.24 -3.42 9.75
CA TYR A 258 11.03 -2.18 9.76
C TYR A 258 10.19 -0.97 9.33
N VAL A 259 9.42 -1.13 8.26
CA VAL A 259 8.51 -0.09 7.76
C VAL A 259 7.45 0.24 8.81
N PHE A 260 6.79 -0.76 9.39
CA PHE A 260 5.73 -0.55 10.38
C PHE A 260 6.26 0.04 11.68
N ASN A 261 7.44 -0.40 12.13
CA ASN A 261 8.10 0.19 13.30
C ASN A 261 8.42 1.68 13.07
N THR A 262 8.84 2.03 11.85
CA THR A 262 9.09 3.44 11.51
C THR A 262 7.80 4.25 11.50
N LEU A 263 6.70 3.72 10.92
CA LEU A 263 5.39 4.37 10.94
C LEU A 263 4.87 4.54 12.38
N TYR A 264 4.99 3.51 13.22
CA TYR A 264 4.58 3.56 14.62
C TYR A 264 5.33 4.66 15.39
N LYS A 265 6.66 4.75 15.23
CA LYS A 265 7.46 5.82 15.83
C LYS A 265 7.06 7.21 15.34
N GLN A 266 6.78 7.34 14.05
CA GLN A 266 6.31 8.61 13.49
C GLN A 266 4.92 9.00 14.01
N CYS A 267 4.03 8.03 14.26
CA CYS A 267 2.74 8.29 14.89
C CYS A 267 2.88 8.94 16.27
N LYS A 268 3.84 8.49 17.07
CA LYS A 268 4.13 9.10 18.38
C LYS A 268 4.67 10.52 18.22
N ILE A 269 5.61 10.72 17.29
CA ILE A 269 6.20 12.06 17.03
C ILE A 269 5.14 13.05 16.53
N ASN A 270 4.22 12.59 15.68
CA ASN A 270 3.19 13.43 15.05
C ASN A 270 1.90 13.55 15.88
N GLY A 271 1.85 12.96 17.08
CA GLY A 271 0.68 13.03 17.97
C GLY A 271 -0.53 12.20 17.56
N TYR A 272 -0.39 11.26 16.60
CA TYR A 272 -1.46 10.30 16.27
C TYR A 272 -1.61 9.20 17.32
N ILE A 273 -0.59 9.00 18.15
CA ILE A 273 -0.56 8.06 19.26
C ILE A 273 0.15 8.76 20.42
N GLU A 274 -0.45 8.76 21.61
CA GLU A 274 0.18 9.28 22.81
C GLU A 274 1.38 8.41 23.22
N TYR A 275 2.42 9.04 23.78
CA TYR A 275 3.66 8.35 24.15
C TYR A 275 3.43 7.24 25.17
N ASP A 276 2.53 7.47 26.13
CA ASP A 276 2.23 6.57 27.25
C ASP A 276 1.01 5.67 27.01
N ASP A 277 0.42 5.73 25.80
CA ASP A 277 -0.76 4.92 25.47
C ASP A 277 -0.39 3.42 25.48
N LYS A 278 -0.80 2.74 26.56
CA LYS A 278 -0.62 1.28 26.72
C LYS A 278 -1.35 0.47 25.66
N ASN A 279 -2.39 1.06 25.05
CA ASN A 279 -3.21 0.47 23.99
C ASN A 279 -2.83 1.00 22.61
N ALA A 280 -1.67 1.65 22.47
CA ALA A 280 -1.22 2.19 21.20
C ALA A 280 -1.24 1.15 20.08
N LYS A 281 -1.87 1.50 18.97
CA LYS A 281 -2.02 0.64 17.79
C LYS A 281 -1.89 1.44 16.52
N ILE A 282 -1.41 0.78 15.46
CA ILE A 282 -1.53 1.24 14.08
C ILE A 282 -2.24 0.17 13.24
N TYR A 283 -2.90 0.59 12.20
CA TYR A 283 -3.54 -0.29 11.24
C TYR A 283 -2.84 -0.21 9.90
N ILE A 284 -2.65 -1.37 9.28
CA ILE A 284 -2.01 -1.50 7.97
C ILE A 284 -3.02 -2.03 6.97
N ASN A 285 -3.38 -1.20 6.05
CA ASN A 285 -4.20 -1.57 4.90
C ASN A 285 -3.29 -2.11 3.79
N TRP A 286 -3.34 -3.41 3.58
CA TRP A 286 -2.55 -4.10 2.57
C TRP A 286 -3.11 -3.96 1.15
N GLY A 287 -4.28 -3.37 1.00
CA GLY A 287 -5.04 -3.40 -0.24
C GLY A 287 -5.54 -4.80 -0.58
N CYS A 288 -6.06 -4.94 -1.79
CA CYS A 288 -6.58 -6.21 -2.30
C CYS A 288 -5.46 -7.13 -2.77
N SER A 289 -5.63 -8.43 -2.56
CA SER A 289 -4.64 -9.45 -2.90
C SER A 289 -5.27 -10.80 -3.20
N SER A 290 -4.56 -11.60 -3.99
CA SER A 290 -4.95 -12.97 -4.32
C SER A 290 -3.79 -13.96 -4.08
N GLY A 291 -4.11 -15.25 -4.00
CA GLY A 291 -3.14 -16.34 -3.91
C GLY A 291 -2.19 -16.25 -2.71
N GLY A 292 -0.92 -16.58 -2.92
CA GLY A 292 0.08 -16.62 -1.85
C GLY A 292 0.35 -15.29 -1.15
N VAL A 293 0.12 -14.16 -1.82
CA VAL A 293 0.24 -12.82 -1.21
C VAL A 293 -0.90 -12.60 -0.23
N LYS A 294 -2.13 -13.02 -0.56
CA LYS A 294 -3.28 -12.99 0.35
C LYS A 294 -2.99 -13.83 1.60
N TRP A 295 -2.56 -15.09 1.39
CA TRP A 295 -2.20 -15.98 2.49
C TRP A 295 -1.16 -15.36 3.43
N TYR A 296 -0.09 -14.76 2.87
CA TYR A 296 0.96 -14.09 3.65
C TYR A 296 0.39 -13.00 4.57
N LYS A 297 -0.43 -12.13 4.03
CA LYS A 297 -1.03 -11.02 4.77
C LYS A 297 -1.96 -11.49 5.90
N GLU A 298 -2.69 -12.56 5.68
CA GLU A 298 -3.64 -13.13 6.62
C GLU A 298 -3.00 -13.94 7.76
N HIS A 299 -1.84 -14.56 7.49
CA HIS A 299 -1.25 -15.52 8.44
C HIS A 299 0.02 -14.98 9.13
N LYS A 300 0.71 -14.03 8.53
CA LYS A 300 1.94 -13.47 9.13
C LYS A 300 1.68 -12.28 10.04
N TRP A 301 0.60 -11.57 9.81
CA TRP A 301 0.25 -10.37 10.55
C TRP A 301 -1.13 -10.50 11.17
N PRO A 302 -1.37 -9.90 12.36
CA PRO A 302 -2.67 -10.03 13.03
C PRO A 302 -3.77 -9.38 12.19
N LEU A 303 -4.73 -10.18 11.80
CA LEU A 303 -5.87 -9.73 11.02
C LEU A 303 -6.80 -8.91 11.92
N TYR A 304 -7.12 -7.68 11.50
CA TYR A 304 -8.17 -6.87 12.07
C TYR A 304 -9.50 -7.11 11.36
N ASN A 305 -9.51 -6.88 10.04
CA ASN A 305 -10.72 -6.95 9.24
C ASN A 305 -10.41 -7.32 7.79
N LYS A 306 -11.42 -7.88 7.13
CA LYS A 306 -11.49 -8.06 5.68
C LYS A 306 -12.69 -7.30 5.17
N GLN A 307 -12.47 -6.39 4.24
CA GLN A 307 -13.52 -5.61 3.61
C GLN A 307 -13.65 -6.00 2.16
N ILE A 308 -14.87 -6.24 1.69
CA ILE A 308 -15.12 -6.46 0.27
C ILE A 308 -15.17 -5.09 -0.39
N LYS A 309 -14.31 -4.90 -1.38
CA LYS A 309 -14.27 -3.70 -2.21
C LYS A 309 -14.70 -4.04 -3.63
N TYR A 310 -15.51 -3.17 -4.20
CA TYR A 310 -16.04 -3.32 -5.55
C TYR A 310 -15.29 -2.41 -6.52
N PHE A 311 -15.28 -2.86 -7.77
CA PHE A 311 -14.62 -2.16 -8.87
C PHE A 311 -15.58 -2.11 -10.04
N TYR A 312 -15.82 -0.92 -10.57
CA TYR A 312 -16.73 -0.70 -11.67
C TYR A 312 -16.01 -0.06 -12.85
N ASN A 313 -16.30 -0.56 -14.04
CA ASN A 313 -15.91 0.07 -15.29
C ASN A 313 -17.15 0.64 -15.96
N LEU A 314 -17.13 1.93 -16.20
CA LEU A 314 -18.19 2.65 -16.88
C LEU A 314 -17.67 3.05 -18.27
N LYS A 315 -18.45 2.79 -19.31
CA LYS A 315 -18.16 3.16 -20.69
C LYS A 315 -19.28 4.08 -21.17
N LYS A 316 -18.90 5.19 -21.78
CA LYS A 316 -19.85 6.15 -22.35
C LYS A 316 -20.79 5.44 -23.33
N LYS A 317 -22.08 5.79 -23.28
CA LYS A 317 -23.13 5.32 -24.19
C LYS A 317 -22.88 5.75 -25.63
#